data_a1c90bda5ef1335c2ea418bc9b0847b7
#
_entry.id   a1c90bda5ef1335c2ea418bc9b0847b7
#
_cell.length_a   1.000
_cell.length_b   1.000
_cell.length_c   1.000
_cell.angle_alpha   90.00
_cell.angle_beta   90.00
_cell.angle_gamma   90.00
#
_symmetry.space_group_name_H-M   'P 1'
#
loop_
_entity.id
_entity.type
_entity.pdbx_description
1 polymer ?
#
loop_
_entity_poly.entity_id
_entity_poly.type
_entity_poly.pdbx_seq_one_letter_code
_entity_poly.pdbx_strand_id
1 'polypeptide(L)'
;MNKSNFYYKYANYLNEFERTTQRLKVVASYKFVLPFPYIPYADIAKRDKEQKLINEIAETKELFFMAIPTFIDEFKDTDAKYHKVGLVCKIERLGNQDNNGLTYYCNPIYFAEVVSLETDGDYEYAITQPQTLD
;
A
#
# COMPACT_ATOMS: atom_id res chain seq x y z
N MET A 1 6.71 -12.94 -24.80
CA MET A 1 6.08 -13.03 -24.30
C MET A 1 6.05 -12.78 -23.21
N ASN A 2 6.30 -11.94 -22.74
CA ASN A 2 6.03 -12.05 -21.87
C ASN A 2 5.33 -11.38 -20.80
N LYS A 3 4.25 -10.92 -21.18
CA LYS A 3 3.05 -10.80 -20.43
C LYS A 3 2.91 -11.98 -19.49
N SER A 4 3.34 -13.12 -19.96
CA SER A 4 3.28 -14.34 -19.19
C SER A 4 4.23 -14.35 -17.98
N ASN A 5 5.43 -13.80 -18.06
CA ASN A 5 6.35 -13.81 -16.92
C ASN A 5 5.85 -12.99 -15.75
N PHE A 6 5.31 -11.82 -16.03
CA PHE A 6 4.71 -10.99 -14.99
C PHE A 6 3.50 -11.71 -14.36
N TYR A 7 2.66 -12.29 -15.18
CA TYR A 7 1.45 -12.97 -14.73
C TYR A 7 1.77 -14.15 -13.82
N TYR A 8 2.76 -14.96 -14.20
CA TYR A 8 3.16 -16.11 -13.38
C TYR A 8 3.77 -15.68 -12.04
N LYS A 9 4.57 -14.64 -12.04
CA LYS A 9 5.13 -14.13 -10.80
C LYS A 9 4.02 -13.65 -9.86
N TYR A 10 3.05 -12.92 -10.40
CA TYR A 10 1.93 -12.44 -9.63
C TYR A 10 1.10 -13.60 -9.08
N ALA A 11 0.82 -14.59 -9.91
CA ALA A 11 0.05 -15.77 -9.50
C ALA A 11 0.78 -16.56 -8.42
N ASN A 12 2.11 -16.68 -8.51
CA ASN A 12 2.88 -17.36 -7.48
C ASN A 12 2.81 -16.63 -6.14
N TYR A 13 2.85 -15.32 -6.16
CA TYR A 13 2.67 -14.54 -4.95
C TYR A 13 1.28 -14.73 -4.35
N LEU A 14 0.26 -14.74 -5.19
CA LEU A 14 -1.09 -14.98 -4.74
C LEU A 14 -1.24 -16.37 -4.11
N ASN A 15 -0.52 -17.35 -4.59
CA ASN A 15 -0.54 -18.69 -4.01
C ASN A 15 -0.01 -18.71 -2.59
N GLU A 16 0.98 -17.88 -2.27
CA GLU A 16 1.50 -17.76 -0.91
C GLU A 16 0.54 -17.04 0.02
N PHE A 17 -0.13 -16.01 -0.50
CA PHE A 17 -1.03 -15.17 0.28
C PHE A 17 -2.49 -15.46 -0.02
N GLU A 18 -2.75 -16.50 -0.80
CA GLU A 18 -4.04 -16.80 -1.33
C GLU A 18 -5.10 -16.93 -0.26
N ARG A 19 -6.18 -16.19 -0.46
CA ARG A 19 -7.35 -16.22 0.42
C ARG A 19 -7.06 -15.82 1.85
N THR A 20 -5.88 -15.29 2.11
CA THR A 20 -5.55 -14.85 3.45
C THR A 20 -6.00 -13.41 3.64
N THR A 21 -6.92 -13.24 4.58
CA THR A 21 -7.29 -11.91 5.02
C THR A 21 -6.17 -11.39 5.91
N GLN A 22 -5.64 -10.22 5.60
CA GLN A 22 -4.54 -9.63 6.37
C GLN A 22 -4.95 -8.29 6.94
N ARG A 23 -4.44 -8.02 8.13
CA ARG A 23 -4.58 -6.72 8.79
C ARG A 23 -3.26 -5.98 8.64
N LEU A 24 -3.27 -4.94 7.82
CA LEU A 24 -2.05 -4.23 7.44
C LEU A 24 -2.16 -2.75 7.77
N LYS A 25 -1.05 -2.16 8.19
CA LYS A 25 -0.98 -0.71 8.36
C LYS A 25 -1.18 -0.02 7.03
N VAL A 26 -1.92 1.07 7.03
CA VAL A 26 -2.25 1.83 5.83
C VAL A 26 -1.28 2.96 5.63
N VAL A 27 -0.71 3.05 4.44
CA VAL A 27 0.11 4.17 4.02
C VAL A 27 -0.56 4.81 2.81
N ALA A 28 -0.90 6.07 2.91
CA ALA A 28 -1.52 6.79 1.81
C ALA A 28 -0.46 7.19 0.78
N SER A 29 -0.75 6.96 -0.49
CA SER A 29 0.13 7.39 -1.57
C SER A 29 -0.10 8.85 -1.89
N TYR A 30 0.97 9.63 -1.95
CA TYR A 30 0.89 11.03 -2.35
C TYR A 30 0.87 11.22 -3.87
N LYS A 31 1.18 10.17 -4.60
CA LYS A 31 1.20 10.27 -6.07
C LYS A 31 -0.15 9.96 -6.70
N PHE A 32 -1.11 9.48 -5.92
CA PHE A 32 -2.46 9.19 -6.38
C PHE A 32 -2.54 8.21 -7.55
N VAL A 33 -1.53 7.38 -7.70
CA VAL A 33 -1.50 6.32 -8.70
C VAL A 33 -1.09 5.02 -8.05
N LEU A 34 -1.62 3.91 -8.58
CA LEU A 34 -1.18 2.58 -8.15
C LEU A 34 -0.08 2.12 -9.11
N PRO A 35 1.12 1.87 -8.59
CA PRO A 35 2.15 1.22 -9.40
C PRO A 35 1.77 -0.24 -9.65
N PHE A 36 2.49 -0.88 -10.55
CA PHE A 36 2.29 -2.31 -10.80
C PHE A 36 3.12 -3.15 -9.84
N PRO A 37 2.63 -4.34 -9.47
CA PRO A 37 3.44 -5.29 -8.70
C PRO A 37 4.77 -5.57 -9.39
N TYR A 38 5.81 -5.78 -8.59
CA TYR A 38 7.19 -6.05 -9.00
C TYR A 38 7.93 -4.87 -9.64
N ILE A 39 7.32 -3.71 -9.72
CA ILE A 39 8.01 -2.52 -10.23
C ILE A 39 8.39 -1.67 -9.02
N PRO A 40 9.69 -1.43 -8.78
CA PRO A 40 10.11 -0.60 -7.66
C PRO A 40 9.46 0.78 -7.71
N TYR A 41 9.09 1.29 -6.56
CA TYR A 41 8.31 2.51 -6.45
C TYR A 41 8.83 3.36 -5.31
N ALA A 42 8.90 4.65 -5.55
CA ALA A 42 9.33 5.61 -4.53
C ALA A 42 8.20 6.58 -4.21
N ASP A 43 8.04 6.88 -2.95
CA ASP A 43 7.10 7.89 -2.50
C ASP A 43 7.69 8.63 -1.32
N ILE A 44 6.93 9.56 -0.78
CA ILE A 44 7.41 10.45 0.27
C ILE A 44 6.40 10.53 1.40
N ALA A 45 6.90 10.43 2.64
CA ALA A 45 6.10 10.65 3.83
C ALA A 45 6.33 12.09 4.27
N LYS A 46 5.31 12.93 4.16
CA LYS A 46 5.45 14.38 4.36
C LYS A 46 5.25 14.81 5.80
N ARG A 47 4.32 14.17 6.51
CA ARG A 47 3.98 14.54 7.88
C ARG A 47 4.76 13.72 8.89
N ASP A 48 4.97 14.28 10.08
CA ASP A 48 5.69 13.59 11.14
C ASP A 48 5.08 12.23 11.46
N LYS A 49 3.76 12.17 11.52
CA LYS A 49 3.04 10.93 11.80
C LYS A 49 3.30 9.87 10.73
N GLU A 50 3.33 10.29 9.48
CA GLU A 50 3.58 9.39 8.36
C GLU A 50 5.03 8.92 8.35
N GLN A 51 5.96 9.81 8.67
CA GLN A 51 7.38 9.46 8.76
C GLN A 51 7.63 8.44 9.86
N LYS A 52 6.97 8.61 11.00
CA LYS A 52 7.06 7.66 12.11
C LYS A 52 6.53 6.29 11.68
N LEU A 53 5.41 6.27 10.98
CA LEU A 53 4.81 5.05 10.47
C LEU A 53 5.77 4.34 9.49
N ILE A 54 6.35 5.05 8.55
CA ILE A 54 7.27 4.49 7.57
C ILE A 54 8.53 3.95 8.25
N ASN A 55 9.08 4.68 9.21
CA ASN A 55 10.23 4.21 9.96
C ASN A 55 9.93 2.92 10.71
N GLU A 56 8.76 2.82 11.32
CA GLU A 56 8.36 1.62 12.05
C GLU A 56 8.20 0.42 11.11
N ILE A 57 7.53 0.62 9.97
CA ILE A 57 7.36 -0.44 8.98
C ILE A 57 8.71 -0.91 8.45
N ALA A 58 9.63 0.01 8.18
CA ALA A 58 10.97 -0.31 7.72
C ALA A 58 11.75 -1.13 8.77
N GLU A 59 11.61 -0.78 10.03
CA GLU A 59 12.29 -1.46 11.12
C GLU A 59 11.76 -2.87 11.32
N THR A 60 10.44 -3.03 11.32
CA THR A 60 9.82 -4.35 11.52
C THR A 60 9.85 -5.22 10.28
N LYS A 61 10.09 -4.62 9.12
CA LYS A 61 10.07 -5.32 7.81
C LYS A 61 8.72 -5.94 7.50
N GLU A 62 7.64 -5.39 8.07
CA GLU A 62 6.30 -5.88 7.82
C GLU A 62 5.77 -5.41 6.47
N LEU A 63 4.78 -6.12 5.96
CA LEU A 63 4.04 -5.67 4.78
C LEU A 63 3.10 -4.54 5.18
N PHE A 64 2.77 -3.69 4.23
CA PHE A 64 1.81 -2.61 4.47
C PHE A 64 0.89 -2.44 3.26
N PHE A 65 -0.22 -1.77 3.47
CA PHE A 65 -1.19 -1.52 2.42
C PHE A 65 -1.06 -0.09 1.91
N MET A 66 -0.65 0.04 0.66
CA MET A 66 -0.59 1.35 0.01
C MET A 66 -1.97 1.69 -0.54
N ALA A 67 -2.57 2.73 0.03
CA ALA A 67 -3.92 3.16 -0.32
C ALA A 67 -3.88 4.43 -1.15
N ILE A 68 -4.79 4.52 -2.10
CA ILE A 68 -4.96 5.74 -2.89
C ILE A 68 -6.10 6.54 -2.28
N PRO A 69 -5.83 7.75 -1.75
CA PRO A 69 -6.88 8.59 -1.21
C PRO A 69 -7.90 8.95 -2.28
N THR A 70 -9.16 8.98 -1.89
CA THR A 70 -10.20 9.50 -2.76
C THR A 70 -10.22 11.01 -2.64
N PHE A 71 -10.51 11.69 -3.74
CA PHE A 71 -10.80 13.11 -3.65
C PHE A 71 -12.15 13.28 -3.00
N ILE A 72 -12.20 14.08 -1.96
CA ILE A 72 -13.47 14.47 -1.39
C ILE A 72 -14.05 15.51 -2.33
N ASP A 73 -14.98 15.08 -3.15
CA ASP A 73 -15.78 15.99 -3.95
C ASP A 73 -16.93 16.40 -3.05
N GLU A 74 -17.04 17.68 -2.76
CA GLU A 74 -18.13 18.19 -1.92
C GLU A 74 -19.52 17.90 -2.46
N PHE A 75 -19.59 17.44 -3.70
CA PHE A 75 -20.85 17.07 -4.33
C PHE A 75 -21.11 15.55 -4.31
N LYS A 76 -20.24 14.78 -3.67
CA LYS A 76 -20.43 13.33 -3.58
C LYS A 76 -20.76 12.91 -2.16
N ASP A 77 -21.80 12.11 -2.05
CA ASP A 77 -22.20 11.53 -0.77
C ASP A 77 -21.37 10.31 -0.38
N THR A 78 -20.10 10.29 -0.73
CA THR A 78 -19.27 9.17 -0.36
C THR A 78 -18.29 9.55 0.71
N ASP A 79 -18.32 8.80 1.81
CA ASP A 79 -17.39 8.95 2.91
C ASP A 79 -16.14 8.08 2.73
N ALA A 80 -16.00 7.45 1.58
CA ALA A 80 -14.87 6.58 1.32
C ALA A 80 -13.57 7.38 1.31
N LYS A 81 -12.72 7.11 2.28
CA LYS A 81 -11.43 7.79 2.43
C LYS A 81 -10.42 7.33 1.39
N TYR A 82 -10.46 6.07 1.02
CA TYR A 82 -9.54 5.46 0.06
C TYR A 82 -10.29 4.69 -1.00
N HIS A 83 -9.66 4.53 -2.16
CA HIS A 83 -10.16 3.60 -3.15
C HIS A 83 -10.13 2.19 -2.59
N LYS A 84 -11.07 1.37 -3.05
CA LYS A 84 -11.24 0.01 -2.52
C LYS A 84 -10.04 -0.88 -2.81
N VAL A 85 -9.37 -0.67 -3.93
CA VAL A 85 -8.22 -1.47 -4.34
C VAL A 85 -6.95 -0.68 -4.08
N GLY A 86 -5.97 -1.34 -3.48
CA GLY A 86 -4.65 -0.80 -3.25
C GLY A 86 -3.60 -1.87 -3.47
N LEU A 87 -2.40 -1.61 -2.99
CA LEU A 87 -1.27 -2.52 -3.17
C LEU A 87 -0.70 -2.93 -1.83
N VAL A 88 -0.45 -4.22 -1.69
CA VAL A 88 0.35 -4.72 -0.58
C VAL A 88 1.80 -4.59 -0.97
N CYS A 89 2.59 -3.94 -0.12
CA CYS A 89 3.95 -3.55 -0.42
C CYS A 89 4.89 -3.91 0.72
N LYS A 90 6.17 -3.95 0.37
CA LYS A 90 7.26 -4.09 1.33
C LYS A 90 8.23 -2.94 1.15
N ILE A 91 8.70 -2.35 2.24
CA ILE A 91 9.72 -1.31 2.16
C ILE A 91 11.07 -1.97 1.86
N GLU A 92 11.72 -1.49 0.82
CA GLU A 92 13.05 -1.95 0.45
C GLU A 92 14.13 -1.19 1.22
N ARG A 93 14.03 0.14 1.23
CA ARG A 93 14.96 1.00 1.94
C ARG A 93 14.37 2.38 2.14
N LEU A 94 14.96 3.12 3.06
CA LEU A 94 14.64 4.53 3.26
C LEU A 94 15.64 5.38 2.48
N GLY A 95 15.16 6.50 1.99
CA GLY A 95 15.98 7.50 1.30
C GLY A 95 16.25 8.69 2.19
N ASN A 96 16.33 9.87 1.57
CA ASN A 96 16.64 11.09 2.26
C ASN A 96 15.48 11.59 3.12
N GLN A 97 15.82 12.19 4.24
CA GLN A 97 14.87 12.95 5.04
C GLN A 97 15.30 14.43 5.02
N ASP A 98 14.41 15.27 4.54
CA ASP A 98 14.68 16.70 4.42
C ASP A 98 13.38 17.49 4.68
N ASN A 99 13.36 18.77 4.28
CA ASN A 99 12.19 19.62 4.49
C ASN A 99 10.95 19.18 3.72
N ASN A 100 11.12 18.36 2.68
CA ASN A 100 10.01 17.84 1.89
C ASN A 100 9.42 16.55 2.48
N GLY A 101 10.14 15.91 3.39
CA GLY A 101 9.71 14.69 4.05
C GLY A 101 10.74 13.59 3.99
N LEU A 102 10.28 12.39 4.28
CA LEU A 102 11.09 11.16 4.25
C LEU A 102 10.76 10.38 3.00
N THR A 103 11.74 10.23 2.11
CA THR A 103 11.59 9.40 0.92
C THR A 103 11.75 7.94 1.30
N TYR A 104 10.90 7.08 0.75
CA TYR A 104 11.03 5.65 0.94
C TYR A 104 10.84 4.92 -0.39
N TYR A 105 11.50 3.76 -0.50
CA TYR A 105 11.47 2.93 -1.69
C TYR A 105 10.83 1.61 -1.32
N CYS A 106 9.84 1.21 -2.08
CA CYS A 106 9.12 -0.01 -1.79
C CYS A 106 8.93 -0.87 -3.02
N ASN A 107 8.64 -2.14 -2.75
CA ASN A 107 8.32 -3.11 -3.78
C ASN A 107 6.86 -3.51 -3.62
N PRO A 108 5.99 -3.08 -4.54
CA PRO A 108 4.63 -3.58 -4.57
C PRO A 108 4.62 -5.07 -4.90
N ILE A 109 3.77 -5.82 -4.21
CA ILE A 109 3.74 -7.27 -4.34
C ILE A 109 2.49 -7.73 -5.06
N TYR A 110 1.30 -7.32 -4.59
CA TYR A 110 0.05 -7.72 -5.22
C TYR A 110 -1.06 -6.71 -4.91
N PHE A 111 -2.08 -6.71 -5.77
CA PHE A 111 -3.27 -5.89 -5.53
C PHE A 111 -4.16 -6.54 -4.48
N ALA A 112 -4.75 -5.72 -3.63
CA ALA A 112 -5.65 -6.20 -2.60
C ALA A 112 -6.86 -5.27 -2.48
N GLU A 113 -7.97 -5.84 -2.02
CA GLU A 113 -9.17 -5.07 -1.74
C GLU A 113 -9.31 -4.83 -0.24
N VAL A 114 -9.78 -3.66 0.12
CA VAL A 114 -10.10 -3.32 1.49
C VAL A 114 -11.46 -3.91 1.83
N VAL A 115 -11.49 -4.78 2.83
CA VAL A 115 -12.74 -5.30 3.39
C VAL A 115 -13.29 -4.33 4.43
N SER A 116 -12.40 -3.81 5.28
CA SER A 116 -12.77 -2.83 6.29
C SER A 116 -11.55 -2.05 6.74
N LEU A 117 -11.78 -0.89 7.33
CA LEU A 117 -10.75 -0.07 7.94
C LEU A 117 -10.97 -0.03 9.44
N GLU A 118 -9.88 -0.02 10.19
CA GLU A 118 -9.91 0.12 11.65
C GLU A 118 -8.85 1.11 12.09
N THR A 119 -9.09 1.76 13.21
CA THR A 119 -8.09 2.62 13.84
C THR A 119 -7.71 1.97 15.16
N ASP A 120 -6.41 1.83 15.38
CA ASP A 120 -5.90 1.26 16.62
C ASP A 120 -4.69 2.09 17.06
N GLY A 121 -4.86 2.83 18.14
CA GLY A 121 -3.84 3.75 18.59
C GLY A 121 -3.61 4.86 17.58
N ASP A 122 -2.36 5.04 17.20
CA ASP A 122 -1.95 6.10 16.26
C ASP A 122 -2.07 5.69 14.79
N TYR A 123 -2.39 4.43 14.52
CA TYR A 123 -2.32 3.91 13.16
C TYR A 123 -3.66 3.44 12.66
N GLU A 124 -3.80 3.57 11.35
CA GLU A 124 -4.95 3.03 10.63
C GLU A 124 -4.55 1.69 10.02
N TYR A 125 -5.45 0.74 10.10
CA TYR A 125 -5.24 -0.61 9.56
C TYR A 125 -6.33 -0.92 8.55
N ALA A 126 -5.94 -1.61 7.49
CA ALA A 126 -6.89 -2.15 6.53
C ALA A 126 -6.95 -3.65 6.69
N ILE A 127 -8.17 -4.17 6.77
CA ILE A 127 -8.40 -5.60 6.63
C ILE A 127 -8.54 -5.82 5.13
N THR A 128 -7.64 -6.61 4.57
CA THR A 128 -7.53 -6.75 3.12
C THR A 128 -7.60 -8.19 2.69
N GLN A 129 -8.00 -8.40 1.45
CA GLN A 129 -7.90 -9.70 0.80
C GLN A 129 -7.29 -9.52 -0.58
N PRO A 130 -6.49 -10.49 -1.05
CA PRO A 130 -5.89 -10.38 -2.38
C PRO A 130 -6.96 -10.27 -3.45
N GLN A 131 -6.70 -9.41 -4.44
CA GLN A 131 -7.56 -9.30 -5.60
C GLN A 131 -7.14 -10.34 -6.62
N THR A 132 -8.08 -11.13 -7.10
CA THR A 132 -7.80 -12.13 -8.12
C THR A 132 -7.74 -11.50 -9.49
N LEU A 133 -6.89 -12.07 -10.34
CA LEU A 133 -6.81 -11.71 -11.75
C LEU A 133 -7.66 -12.73 -12.52
N ASP A 134 -8.85 -12.35 -12.81
CA ASP A 134 -9.73 -13.23 -13.62
C ASP A 134 -9.71 -12.82 -15.08
#